data_da4502c94716c6e59df28508af46ba3b
#
_entry.id   da4502c94716c6e59df28508af46ba3b
#
_cell.length_a   1.000
_cell.length_b   1.000
_cell.length_c   1.000
_cell.angle_alpha   90.00
_cell.angle_beta   90.00
_cell.angle_gamma   90.00
#
_symmetry.space_group_name_H-M   'P 1'
#
loop_
_entity.id
_entity.type
_entity.pdbx_description
1 polymer ?
#
loop_
_entity_poly.entity_id
_entity_poly.type
_entity_poly.pdbx_seq_one_letter_code
_entity_poly.pdbx_strand_id
1 'polypeptide(L)'
;MAAETDTLQKVDSLVEEPKDGAAKKGHRRASSMAADVYNIEDLEKEKTEIKISIETQKLGWKLNKSPSTVEDPAVLKQPLTEPKLKKITLHFPLGLEVTARNLKGVTIKDALDAIHKQFKKRADDEFDKPYLAGFEWDPEECYTRFIVHQSNQPTSAMSGGSGGKKKKKNAAAEEGS
;
A
#
# COMPACT_ATOMS: atom_id res chain seq x y z
N MET A 1 -41.66 -46.27 63.99
CA MET A 1 -40.92 -46.45 62.69
C MET A 1 -40.37 -45.10 62.30
N ALA A 2 -39.11 -44.96 62.52
CA ALA A 2 -38.37 -43.68 62.39
C ALA A 2 -38.18 -43.29 60.94
N ALA A 3 -38.57 -42.08 60.58
CA ALA A 3 -38.17 -41.46 59.33
C ALA A 3 -37.05 -40.43 59.67
N GLU A 4 -35.87 -40.80 59.27
CA GLU A 4 -34.72 -39.88 59.40
C GLU A 4 -34.77 -38.86 58.29
N THR A 5 -34.85 -37.62 58.73
CA THR A 5 -34.71 -36.46 57.85
C THR A 5 -33.26 -36.12 57.74
N ASP A 6 -32.71 -36.39 56.57
CA ASP A 6 -31.36 -36.00 56.24
C ASP A 6 -31.31 -34.49 55.93
N THR A 7 -30.59 -33.81 56.78
CA THR A 7 -30.41 -32.35 56.73
C THR A 7 -29.28 -32.06 55.78
N LEU A 8 -29.61 -31.65 54.59
CA LEU A 8 -28.64 -31.10 53.64
C LEU A 8 -28.09 -29.78 54.16
N GLN A 9 -26.89 -29.84 54.63
CA GLN A 9 -26.10 -28.64 54.95
C GLN A 9 -25.75 -27.88 53.68
N LYS A 10 -26.34 -26.72 53.58
CA LYS A 10 -26.02 -25.71 52.59
C LYS A 10 -24.63 -25.15 52.95
N VAL A 11 -23.61 -25.61 52.29
CA VAL A 11 -22.28 -24.98 52.32
C VAL A 11 -22.35 -23.69 51.53
N ASP A 12 -22.43 -22.60 52.29
CA ASP A 12 -22.28 -21.27 51.78
C ASP A 12 -20.82 -21.05 51.44
N SER A 13 -20.48 -21.27 50.19
CA SER A 13 -19.17 -20.92 49.67
C SER A 13 -19.13 -19.42 49.39
N LEU A 14 -18.71 -18.70 50.42
CA LEU A 14 -18.18 -17.35 50.24
C LEU A 14 -16.98 -17.42 49.33
N VAL A 15 -17.21 -17.16 48.05
CA VAL A 15 -16.15 -16.82 47.11
C VAL A 15 -15.74 -15.40 47.40
N GLU A 16 -14.70 -15.21 48.17
CA GLU A 16 -13.97 -13.96 48.25
C GLU A 16 -13.41 -13.68 46.88
N GLU A 17 -13.89 -12.64 46.22
CA GLU A 17 -13.24 -12.03 45.10
C GLU A 17 -11.87 -11.50 45.53
N PRO A 18 -10.75 -11.98 44.96
CA PRO A 18 -9.49 -11.27 45.15
C PRO A 18 -9.56 -9.99 44.33
N LYS A 19 -9.76 -8.88 45.02
CA LYS A 19 -9.40 -7.56 44.51
C LYS A 19 -7.87 -7.49 44.38
N ASP A 20 -7.32 -8.11 43.36
CA ASP A 20 -6.02 -7.76 42.87
C ASP A 20 -6.20 -6.97 41.58
N GLY A 21 -6.22 -5.67 41.77
CA GLY A 21 -5.92 -4.71 40.75
C GLY A 21 -4.48 -4.84 40.30
N ALA A 22 -4.12 -5.99 39.77
CA ALA A 22 -2.93 -6.13 38.93
C ALA A 22 -3.29 -5.45 37.60
N ALA A 23 -3.01 -4.16 37.53
CA ALA A 23 -2.83 -3.49 36.27
C ALA A 23 -1.92 -4.40 35.44
N LYS A 24 -2.49 -5.14 34.49
CA LYS A 24 -1.75 -5.74 33.40
C LYS A 24 -1.04 -4.57 32.74
N LYS A 25 0.18 -4.31 33.17
CA LYS A 25 1.16 -3.61 32.34
C LYS A 25 1.17 -4.36 31.03
N GLY A 26 0.33 -3.87 30.10
CA GLY A 26 0.46 -4.26 28.73
C GLY A 26 1.92 -4.09 28.42
N HIS A 27 2.60 -5.21 28.18
CA HIS A 27 3.88 -5.19 27.53
C HIS A 27 3.60 -4.46 26.21
N ARG A 28 3.80 -3.14 26.22
CA ARG A 28 4.11 -2.43 25.03
C ARG A 28 5.35 -3.14 24.51
N ARG A 29 5.12 -4.12 23.63
CA ARG A 29 6.18 -4.59 22.76
C ARG A 29 6.70 -3.31 22.16
N ALA A 30 7.87 -2.89 22.61
CA ALA A 30 8.65 -1.91 21.90
C ALA A 30 8.78 -2.53 20.51
N SER A 31 7.94 -2.11 19.59
CA SER A 31 8.13 -2.41 18.20
C SER A 31 9.51 -1.85 17.93
N SER A 32 10.44 -2.71 17.56
CA SER A 32 11.74 -2.28 17.06
C SER A 32 11.42 -1.55 15.76
N MET A 33 11.11 -0.28 15.91
CA MET A 33 10.93 0.65 14.81
C MET A 33 12.33 0.81 14.24
N ALA A 34 12.51 0.37 13.00
CA ALA A 34 13.67 0.79 12.25
C ALA A 34 13.72 2.32 12.32
N ALA A 35 14.86 2.88 12.67
CA ALA A 35 15.00 4.28 13.02
C ALA A 35 14.57 5.26 11.90
N ASP A 36 14.39 4.75 10.66
CA ASP A 36 14.11 5.53 9.46
C ASP A 36 12.71 5.26 8.87
N VAL A 37 11.76 4.77 9.68
CA VAL A 37 10.41 4.45 9.20
C VAL A 37 9.35 5.28 9.91
N TYR A 38 8.59 6.03 9.14
CA TYR A 38 7.64 7.03 9.61
C TYR A 38 6.18 6.61 9.37
N ASN A 39 5.28 7.24 10.12
CA ASN A 39 3.86 7.22 9.77
C ASN A 39 3.58 8.40 8.84
N ILE A 40 2.72 8.20 7.86
CA ILE A 40 2.36 9.27 6.93
C ILE A 40 1.71 10.47 7.65
N GLU A 41 0.95 10.22 8.72
CA GLU A 41 0.30 11.24 9.53
C GLU A 41 1.30 12.15 10.28
N ASP A 42 2.45 11.60 10.66
CA ASP A 42 3.52 12.35 11.31
C ASP A 42 4.24 13.24 10.31
N LEU A 43 4.51 12.72 9.12
CA LEU A 43 5.11 13.50 8.02
C LEU A 43 4.18 14.59 7.48
N GLU A 44 2.86 14.36 7.52
CA GLU A 44 1.86 15.38 7.16
C GLU A 44 1.92 16.59 8.10
N LYS A 45 2.09 16.36 9.41
CA LYS A 45 2.24 17.43 10.41
C LYS A 45 3.51 18.24 10.19
N GLU A 46 4.58 17.57 9.80
CA GLU A 46 5.88 18.16 9.51
C GLU A 46 5.95 18.75 8.10
N LYS A 47 4.94 18.48 7.24
CA LYS A 47 4.89 18.85 5.81
C LYS A 47 6.15 18.38 5.05
N THR A 48 6.63 17.20 5.40
CA THR A 48 7.80 16.60 4.78
C THR A 48 7.46 16.11 3.38
N GLU A 49 8.28 16.45 2.39
CA GLU A 49 8.11 15.96 1.02
C GLU A 49 8.38 14.45 0.94
N ILE A 50 7.47 13.73 0.30
CA ILE A 50 7.58 12.29 0.06
C ILE A 50 7.97 12.09 -1.41
N LYS A 51 9.05 11.33 -1.63
CA LYS A 51 9.50 10.95 -2.98
C LYS A 51 9.15 9.49 -3.23
N ILE A 52 8.60 9.22 -4.41
CA ILE A 52 8.30 7.86 -4.85
C ILE A 52 9.47 7.35 -5.70
N SER A 53 9.83 6.07 -5.52
CA SER A 53 10.88 5.44 -6.31
C SER A 53 10.54 5.45 -7.80
N ILE A 54 11.43 6.01 -8.62
CA ILE A 54 11.28 6.10 -10.09
C ILE A 54 11.23 4.70 -10.72
N GLU A 55 11.83 3.71 -10.08
CA GLU A 55 11.82 2.33 -10.57
C GLU A 55 10.42 1.75 -10.71
N THR A 56 9.44 2.28 -9.95
CA THR A 56 8.03 1.87 -10.06
C THR A 56 7.43 2.15 -11.42
N GLN A 57 7.94 3.14 -12.15
CA GLN A 57 7.47 3.50 -13.49
C GLN A 57 8.00 2.57 -14.59
N LYS A 58 9.07 1.83 -14.29
CA LYS A 58 9.76 0.96 -15.26
C LYS A 58 9.41 -0.52 -15.12
N LEU A 59 8.54 -0.88 -14.18
CA LEU A 59 8.26 -2.27 -13.85
C LEU A 59 7.61 -3.07 -14.99
N GLY A 60 6.82 -2.43 -15.84
CA GLY A 60 6.06 -3.11 -16.90
C GLY A 60 5.18 -4.25 -16.37
N TRP A 61 4.81 -4.19 -15.11
CA TRP A 61 4.15 -5.28 -14.40
C TRP A 61 2.63 -5.26 -14.61
N LYS A 62 2.05 -6.47 -14.73
CA LYS A 62 0.62 -6.68 -14.91
C LYS A 62 -0.06 -6.89 -13.56
N LEU A 63 -1.17 -6.17 -13.31
CA LEU A 63 -1.84 -6.10 -12.00
C LEU A 63 -2.34 -7.46 -11.47
N ASN A 64 -2.73 -8.36 -12.35
CA ASN A 64 -3.23 -9.69 -11.98
C ASN A 64 -2.14 -10.78 -11.94
N LYS A 65 -0.90 -10.43 -12.26
CA LYS A 65 0.24 -11.36 -12.17
C LYS A 65 0.96 -11.23 -10.82
N SER A 66 1.64 -12.29 -10.42
CA SER A 66 2.46 -12.25 -9.22
C SER A 66 3.57 -11.21 -9.34
N PRO A 67 3.92 -10.47 -8.28
CA PRO A 67 5.09 -9.58 -8.29
C PRO A 67 6.40 -10.26 -8.66
N SER A 68 6.51 -11.56 -8.46
CA SER A 68 7.67 -12.35 -8.87
C SER A 68 7.91 -12.41 -10.39
N THR A 69 6.94 -11.95 -11.19
CA THR A 69 7.08 -11.85 -12.65
C THR A 69 7.82 -10.58 -13.11
N VAL A 70 8.12 -9.66 -12.19
CA VAL A 70 8.94 -8.49 -12.48
C VAL A 70 10.35 -8.95 -12.85
N GLU A 71 10.90 -8.37 -13.92
CA GLU A 71 12.20 -8.76 -14.47
C GLU A 71 13.35 -8.59 -13.48
N ASP A 72 13.31 -7.52 -12.69
CA ASP A 72 14.35 -7.22 -11.71
C ASP A 72 13.86 -7.41 -10.25
N PRO A 73 14.20 -8.54 -9.61
CA PRO A 73 13.82 -8.79 -8.23
C PRO A 73 14.53 -7.88 -7.22
N ALA A 74 15.62 -7.21 -7.60
CA ALA A 74 16.32 -6.28 -6.73
C ALA A 74 15.48 -5.02 -6.49
N VAL A 75 14.78 -4.55 -7.51
CA VAL A 75 13.87 -3.40 -7.43
C VAL A 75 12.74 -3.67 -6.42
N LEU A 76 12.24 -4.88 -6.34
CA LEU A 76 11.16 -5.24 -5.41
C LEU A 76 11.53 -5.05 -3.94
N LYS A 77 12.82 -5.12 -3.60
CA LYS A 77 13.32 -4.95 -2.24
C LYS A 77 13.52 -3.49 -1.86
N GLN A 78 13.50 -2.59 -2.82
CA GLN A 78 13.67 -1.17 -2.57
C GLN A 78 12.45 -0.59 -1.85
N PRO A 79 12.64 0.46 -1.02
CA PRO A 79 11.52 1.17 -0.43
C PRO A 79 10.71 1.85 -1.53
N LEU A 80 9.38 1.84 -1.38
CA LEU A 80 8.49 2.52 -2.31
C LEU A 80 8.63 4.03 -2.24
N THR A 81 8.87 4.55 -1.03
CA THR A 81 8.94 5.99 -0.73
C THR A 81 10.18 6.36 0.07
N GLU A 82 10.60 7.60 -0.08
CA GLU A 82 11.60 8.26 0.77
C GLU A 82 10.99 9.55 1.36
N PRO A 83 10.88 9.64 2.67
CA PRO A 83 11.23 8.68 3.73
C PRO A 83 10.35 7.40 3.71
N LYS A 84 10.85 6.33 4.33
CA LYS A 84 10.13 5.04 4.39
C LYS A 84 8.87 5.16 5.24
N LEU A 85 7.76 4.69 4.71
CA LEU A 85 6.46 4.71 5.37
C LEU A 85 6.05 3.32 5.85
N LYS A 86 5.43 3.24 7.03
CA LYS A 86 4.88 1.99 7.58
C LYS A 86 3.61 1.53 6.89
N LYS A 87 2.84 2.48 6.40
CA LYS A 87 1.54 2.26 5.77
C LYS A 87 1.38 3.24 4.61
N ILE A 88 0.96 2.72 3.48
CA ILE A 88 0.65 3.49 2.28
C ILE A 88 -0.73 3.08 1.78
N THR A 89 -1.56 4.04 1.43
CA THR A 89 -2.87 3.80 0.81
C THR A 89 -2.80 4.18 -0.66
N LEU A 90 -3.03 3.21 -1.51
CA LEU A 90 -2.98 3.33 -2.97
C LEU A 90 -4.41 3.51 -3.50
N HIS A 91 -4.65 4.57 -4.25
CA HIS A 91 -5.94 4.90 -4.84
C HIS A 91 -5.92 4.64 -6.34
N PHE A 92 -6.88 3.86 -6.79
CA PHE A 92 -7.10 3.58 -8.21
C PHE A 92 -8.16 4.51 -8.80
N PRO A 93 -8.14 4.78 -10.11
CA PRO A 93 -9.05 5.73 -10.77
C PRO A 93 -10.55 5.44 -10.57
N LEU A 94 -10.91 4.18 -10.31
CA LEU A 94 -12.31 3.77 -10.09
C LEU A 94 -12.74 3.81 -8.61
N GLY A 95 -11.95 4.46 -7.74
CA GLY A 95 -12.27 4.60 -6.32
C GLY A 95 -11.89 3.38 -5.46
N LEU A 96 -11.19 2.40 -6.03
CA LEU A 96 -10.65 1.28 -5.26
C LEU A 96 -9.43 1.76 -4.45
N GLU A 97 -9.43 1.43 -3.16
CA GLU A 97 -8.32 1.70 -2.27
C GLU A 97 -7.62 0.41 -1.86
N VAL A 98 -6.31 0.40 -1.95
CA VAL A 98 -5.48 -0.74 -1.55
C VAL A 98 -4.44 -0.27 -0.54
N THR A 99 -4.40 -0.89 0.62
CA THR A 99 -3.44 -0.55 1.66
C THR A 99 -2.29 -1.55 1.71
N ALA A 100 -1.07 -1.06 1.58
CA ALA A 100 0.16 -1.79 1.84
C ALA A 100 0.73 -1.40 3.22
N ARG A 101 1.22 -2.38 3.97
CA ARG A 101 1.78 -2.18 5.32
C ARG A 101 3.05 -2.99 5.51
N ASN A 102 4.09 -2.33 6.04
CA ASN A 102 5.31 -2.98 6.47
C ASN A 102 5.97 -2.16 7.59
N LEU A 103 6.18 -2.73 8.75
CA LEU A 103 6.78 -2.05 9.91
C LEU A 103 8.25 -1.64 9.68
N LYS A 104 8.91 -2.23 8.70
CA LYS A 104 10.29 -1.91 8.29
C LYS A 104 10.36 -0.91 7.13
N GLY A 105 9.21 -0.37 6.74
CA GLY A 105 9.03 0.45 5.55
C GLY A 105 8.41 -0.34 4.40
N VAL A 106 7.38 0.22 3.78
CA VAL A 106 6.72 -0.40 2.63
C VAL A 106 7.68 -0.44 1.45
N THR A 107 7.94 -1.65 0.97
CA THR A 107 8.74 -1.88 -0.24
C THR A 107 7.85 -1.88 -1.48
N ILE A 108 8.49 -1.79 -2.64
CA ILE A 108 7.79 -1.95 -3.93
C ILE A 108 7.05 -3.29 -3.97
N LYS A 109 7.70 -4.37 -3.49
CA LYS A 109 7.06 -5.69 -3.41
C LYS A 109 5.78 -5.68 -2.56
N ASP A 110 5.81 -5.05 -1.39
CA ASP A 110 4.64 -5.00 -0.50
C ASP A 110 3.45 -4.30 -1.17
N ALA A 111 3.71 -3.23 -1.93
CA ALA A 111 2.69 -2.53 -2.70
C ALA A 111 2.13 -3.42 -3.83
N LEU A 112 3.00 -4.08 -4.59
CA LEU A 112 2.58 -4.97 -5.67
C LEU A 112 1.81 -6.20 -5.14
N ASP A 113 2.22 -6.79 -4.01
CA ASP A 113 1.53 -7.90 -3.35
C ASP A 113 0.12 -7.47 -2.89
N ALA A 114 -0.02 -6.27 -2.35
CA ALA A 114 -1.30 -5.72 -1.94
C ALA A 114 -2.24 -5.52 -3.14
N ILE A 115 -1.73 -4.97 -4.24
CA ILE A 115 -2.46 -4.79 -5.49
C ILE A 115 -2.84 -6.15 -6.09
N HIS A 116 -1.89 -7.06 -6.22
CA HIS A 116 -2.13 -8.40 -6.75
C HIS A 116 -3.22 -9.15 -5.98
N LYS A 117 -3.24 -9.04 -4.66
CA LYS A 117 -4.27 -9.67 -3.83
C LYS A 117 -5.69 -9.24 -4.23
N GLN A 118 -5.88 -8.01 -4.67
CA GLN A 118 -7.16 -7.49 -5.13
C GLN A 118 -7.51 -7.96 -6.54
N PHE A 119 -6.52 -8.02 -7.41
CA PHE A 119 -6.73 -8.23 -8.84
C PHE A 119 -6.46 -9.66 -9.35
N LYS A 120 -5.84 -10.54 -8.55
CA LYS A 120 -5.43 -11.90 -8.95
C LYS A 120 -6.56 -12.79 -9.51
N LYS A 121 -7.81 -12.49 -9.16
CA LYS A 121 -8.98 -13.25 -9.61
C LYS A 121 -9.60 -12.69 -10.89
N ARG A 122 -9.19 -11.50 -11.32
CA ARG A 122 -9.71 -10.88 -12.54
C ARG A 122 -8.99 -11.43 -13.76
N ALA A 123 -9.76 -11.68 -14.80
CA ALA A 123 -9.22 -12.08 -16.10
C ALA A 123 -8.58 -10.89 -16.81
N ASP A 124 -7.70 -11.16 -17.77
CA ASP A 124 -6.97 -10.12 -18.51
C ASP A 124 -7.88 -9.21 -19.33
N ASP A 125 -9.00 -9.71 -19.81
CA ASP A 125 -10.03 -9.02 -20.59
C ASP A 125 -10.95 -8.11 -19.75
N GLU A 126 -10.91 -8.26 -18.43
CA GLU A 126 -11.64 -7.37 -17.51
C GLU A 126 -10.92 -6.03 -17.23
N PHE A 127 -9.71 -5.88 -17.77
CA PHE A 127 -8.92 -4.68 -17.57
C PHE A 127 -8.84 -3.81 -18.82
N ASP A 128 -9.27 -2.56 -18.71
CA ASP A 128 -8.98 -1.57 -19.73
C ASP A 128 -7.48 -1.25 -19.80
N LYS A 129 -6.82 -1.22 -18.64
CA LYS A 129 -5.40 -0.91 -18.49
C LYS A 129 -4.74 -1.90 -17.53
N PRO A 130 -4.24 -3.04 -18.03
CA PRO A 130 -3.75 -4.13 -17.16
C PRO A 130 -2.37 -3.89 -16.55
N TYR A 131 -1.59 -2.94 -17.05
CA TYR A 131 -0.23 -2.69 -16.60
C TYR A 131 -0.14 -1.52 -15.62
N LEU A 132 0.75 -1.65 -14.63
CA LEU A 132 1.11 -0.56 -13.74
C LEU A 132 2.03 0.41 -14.49
N ALA A 133 1.62 1.68 -14.54
CA ALA A 133 2.45 2.74 -15.11
C ALA A 133 3.32 3.43 -14.06
N GLY A 134 2.90 3.43 -12.81
CA GLY A 134 3.61 4.03 -11.69
C GLY A 134 2.68 4.53 -10.60
N PHE A 135 3.28 5.23 -9.65
CA PHE A 135 2.57 5.88 -8.56
C PHE A 135 2.85 7.38 -8.60
N GLU A 136 1.89 8.16 -8.15
CA GLU A 136 2.00 9.60 -8.00
C GLU A 136 1.57 10.00 -6.59
N TRP A 137 2.23 11.01 -6.05
CA TRP A 137 1.87 11.59 -4.77
C TRP A 137 1.71 13.10 -4.94
N ASP A 138 0.50 13.58 -4.65
CA ASP A 138 0.17 14.99 -4.69
C ASP A 138 -0.25 15.47 -3.30
N PRO A 139 0.65 16.18 -2.59
CA PRO A 139 0.37 16.69 -1.25
C PRO A 139 -0.68 17.82 -1.24
N GLU A 140 -0.89 18.48 -2.37
CA GLU A 140 -1.86 19.58 -2.47
C GLU A 140 -3.29 19.03 -2.54
N GLU A 141 -3.49 17.89 -3.21
CA GLU A 141 -4.78 17.23 -3.27
C GLU A 141 -5.08 16.44 -1.99
N CYS A 142 -4.19 15.53 -1.62
CA CYS A 142 -4.32 14.74 -0.40
C CYS A 142 -2.98 14.13 0.02
N TYR A 143 -2.45 14.58 1.15
CA TYR A 143 -1.13 14.16 1.63
C TYR A 143 -1.00 12.65 1.89
N THR A 144 -2.08 12.01 2.31
CA THR A 144 -2.08 10.58 2.68
C THR A 144 -2.41 9.64 1.52
N ARG A 145 -2.72 10.18 0.34
CA ARG A 145 -3.14 9.44 -0.84
C ARG A 145 -2.01 9.28 -1.83
N PHE A 146 -1.84 8.06 -2.32
CA PHE A 146 -0.97 7.76 -3.46
C PHE A 146 -1.83 7.29 -4.64
N ILE A 147 -1.72 7.97 -5.76
CA ILE A 147 -2.48 7.70 -6.97
C ILE A 147 -1.77 6.61 -7.77
N VAL A 148 -2.53 5.63 -8.23
CA VAL A 148 -2.02 4.54 -9.07
C VAL A 148 -2.34 4.83 -10.53
N HIS A 149 -1.30 4.94 -11.36
CA HIS A 149 -1.44 5.08 -12.79
C HIS A 149 -1.36 3.72 -13.48
N GLN A 150 -2.23 3.51 -14.42
CA GLN A 150 -2.34 2.28 -15.21
C GLN A 150 -2.12 2.57 -16.71
N SER A 151 -1.59 1.60 -17.43
CA SER A 151 -1.33 1.68 -18.86
C SER A 151 -1.85 0.44 -19.60
N ASN A 152 -2.09 0.62 -20.91
CA ASN A 152 -2.45 -0.47 -21.81
C ASN A 152 -1.21 -1.28 -22.26
N GLN A 153 -0.02 -0.71 -22.10
CA GLN A 153 1.24 -1.30 -22.51
C GLN A 153 2.25 -1.32 -21.36
N PRO A 154 3.15 -2.30 -21.33
CA PRO A 154 4.23 -2.33 -20.36
C PRO A 154 5.16 -1.14 -20.56
N THR A 155 5.40 -0.37 -19.50
CA THR A 155 6.26 0.83 -19.55
C THR A 155 7.73 0.52 -19.82
N SER A 156 8.18 -0.70 -19.57
CA SER A 156 9.53 -1.17 -19.93
C SER A 156 9.82 -1.07 -21.42
N ALA A 157 8.79 -1.10 -22.28
CA ALA A 157 8.95 -0.95 -23.73
C ALA A 157 9.19 0.50 -24.19
N MET A 158 9.01 1.50 -23.32
CA MET A 158 9.11 2.91 -23.68
C MET A 158 10.48 3.56 -23.39
N SER A 159 11.44 2.86 -22.85
CA SER A 159 12.76 3.44 -22.52
C SER A 159 13.70 3.62 -23.74
N GLY A 160 13.20 3.47 -24.95
CA GLY A 160 13.96 3.61 -26.20
C GLY A 160 13.42 4.64 -27.21
N GLY A 161 12.51 5.52 -26.82
CA GLY A 161 11.89 6.53 -27.69
C GLY A 161 12.47 7.92 -27.51
N SER A 162 13.59 8.19 -28.20
CA SER A 162 14.13 9.52 -28.48
C SER A 162 13.05 10.52 -28.91
N GLY A 163 13.14 11.74 -28.37
CA GLY A 163 12.27 12.86 -28.61
C GLY A 163 11.98 13.14 -30.09
N GLY A 164 10.78 12.79 -30.52
CA GLY A 164 10.21 13.23 -31.77
C GLY A 164 9.85 14.70 -31.72
N LYS A 165 10.76 15.55 -32.14
CA LYS A 165 10.58 16.98 -32.35
C LYS A 165 9.47 17.17 -33.37
N LYS A 166 8.27 17.56 -32.92
CA LYS A 166 7.14 17.85 -33.79
C LYS A 166 7.43 19.14 -34.56
N LYS A 167 7.93 18.98 -35.78
CA LYS A 167 8.16 20.07 -36.74
C LYS A 167 6.79 20.61 -37.18
N LYS A 168 6.43 21.76 -36.72
CA LYS A 168 5.26 22.52 -37.16
C LYS A 168 5.51 22.99 -38.58
N LYS A 169 4.83 22.39 -39.54
CA LYS A 169 4.90 22.82 -40.97
C LYS A 169 3.83 23.92 -41.13
N ASN A 170 4.28 25.14 -41.18
CA ASN A 170 3.49 26.24 -41.65
C ASN A 170 3.35 26.07 -43.18
N ALA A 171 2.13 25.85 -43.61
CA ALA A 171 1.80 26.03 -45.03
C ALA A 171 1.39 27.51 -45.21
N ALA A 172 2.27 28.26 -45.82
CA ALA A 172 1.92 29.55 -46.39
C ALA A 172 1.13 29.33 -47.67
N ALA A 173 -0.05 29.87 -47.71
CA ALA A 173 -0.81 30.05 -48.93
C ALA A 173 -0.21 31.25 -49.68
N GLU A 174 0.20 31.06 -50.89
CA GLU A 174 0.47 32.14 -51.85
C GLU A 174 -0.65 32.14 -52.84
N GLU A 175 -1.42 33.20 -52.83
CA GLU A 175 -2.23 33.63 -53.97
C GLU A 175 -1.30 34.31 -54.95
N GLY A 176 -1.36 33.89 -56.20
CA GLY A 176 -0.78 34.58 -57.35
C GLY A 176 -1.79 34.69 -58.45
N SER A 177 -2.13 35.92 -58.75
CA SER A 177 -2.86 36.49 -59.89
C SER A 177 -3.23 35.65 -61.08
#